data_a35e979856012793005b883f0ac45768
#
_entry.id   a35e979856012793005b883f0ac45768
#
_cell.length_a   1.000
_cell.length_b   1.000
_cell.length_c   1.000
_cell.angle_alpha   90.00
_cell.angle_beta   90.00
_cell.angle_gamma   90.00
#
_symmetry.space_group_name_H-M   'P 1'
#
loop_
_entity.id
_entity.type
_entity.pdbx_description
1 polymer ?
#
loop_
_entity_poly.entity_id
_entity_poly.type
_entity_poly.pdbx_seq_one_letter_code
_entity_poly.pdbx_strand_id
1 'polypeptide(L)'
;MGSISATKAKMVGNADWPTMFSLIGQIIAVGGFFGFGFITSWVFGREYSERTLKDLLALPIYRTTIVIAKFAVIFICCIILSILMFATCIVVGKLVGLGELTFNIMMIEFVRFEVSALLLVALCTPVAYFANVGRGYMLPLGCLIILVIFAQFIGVLGLAPYFPWAVPALYFEEAGGIETGLSTVSYVILFITSALGLYFTQYWWNKVDQT
;
A
#
# COMPACT_ATOMS: atom_id res chain seq x y z
N MET A 1 42.55 2.92 6.49
CA MET A 1 41.54 3.16 5.42
C MET A 1 41.08 1.87 4.70
N GLY A 2 41.69 0.72 4.88
CA GLY A 2 41.37 -0.53 4.18
C GLY A 2 40.19 -1.36 4.78
N SER A 3 39.82 -1.17 6.05
CA SER A 3 38.80 -2.02 6.68
C SER A 3 37.35 -1.65 6.32
N ILE A 4 37.08 -0.38 6.08
CA ILE A 4 35.76 0.14 5.71
C ILE A 4 35.40 -0.26 4.28
N SER A 5 36.40 -0.31 3.37
CA SER A 5 36.20 -0.76 1.99
C SER A 5 35.96 -2.27 1.90
N ALA A 6 36.63 -3.07 2.72
CA ALA A 6 36.42 -4.53 2.77
C ALA A 6 35.08 -4.91 3.40
N THR A 7 34.60 -4.17 4.39
CA THR A 7 33.27 -4.37 4.99
C THR A 7 32.15 -3.92 4.03
N LYS A 8 32.35 -2.80 3.31
CA LYS A 8 31.46 -2.40 2.23
C LYS A 8 31.45 -3.42 1.08
N ALA A 9 32.61 -3.94 0.68
CA ALA A 9 32.69 -4.97 -0.35
C ALA A 9 32.03 -6.31 0.08
N LYS A 10 32.04 -6.66 1.37
CA LYS A 10 31.31 -7.82 1.89
C LYS A 10 29.79 -7.59 2.03
N MET A 11 29.35 -6.37 2.28
CA MET A 11 27.93 -6.01 2.28
C MET A 11 27.37 -5.80 0.86
N VAL A 12 28.23 -5.41 -0.09
CA VAL A 12 27.88 -5.21 -1.51
C VAL A 12 28.22 -6.45 -2.36
N GLY A 13 28.76 -7.50 -1.74
CA GLY A 13 29.11 -8.75 -2.42
C GLY A 13 27.88 -9.40 -3.05
N ASN A 14 27.68 -9.20 -4.35
CA ASN A 14 26.58 -9.61 -5.20
C ASN A 14 25.31 -8.74 -5.11
N ALA A 15 25.39 -7.44 -4.83
CA ALA A 15 24.27 -6.54 -5.04
C ALA A 15 24.09 -6.35 -6.56
N ASP A 16 23.16 -7.10 -7.11
CA ASP A 16 22.64 -6.93 -8.46
C ASP A 16 21.25 -6.25 -8.41
N TRP A 17 20.80 -5.76 -9.56
CA TRP A 17 19.51 -5.09 -9.67
C TRP A 17 18.33 -5.96 -9.20
N PRO A 18 18.22 -7.26 -9.52
CA PRO A 18 17.14 -8.10 -9.01
C PRO A 18 17.08 -8.17 -7.48
N THR A 19 18.22 -8.33 -6.82
CA THR A 19 18.29 -8.33 -5.35
C THR A 19 17.88 -6.99 -4.75
N MET A 20 18.31 -5.88 -5.36
CA MET A 20 17.89 -4.53 -4.94
C MET A 20 16.40 -4.34 -5.08
N PHE A 21 15.80 -4.73 -6.20
CA PHE A 21 14.36 -4.62 -6.42
C PHE A 21 13.57 -5.51 -5.45
N SER A 22 14.06 -6.71 -5.14
CA SER A 22 13.38 -7.60 -4.17
C SER A 22 13.35 -7.00 -2.77
N LEU A 23 14.44 -6.41 -2.30
CA LEU A 23 14.50 -5.73 -1.00
C LEU A 23 13.54 -4.54 -0.94
N ILE A 24 13.52 -3.71 -1.99
CA ILE A 24 12.64 -2.56 -2.05
C ILE A 24 11.18 -2.97 -2.18
N GLY A 25 10.89 -4.06 -2.88
CA GLY A 25 9.56 -4.63 -2.93
C GLY A 25 9.02 -5.04 -1.57
N GLN A 26 9.85 -5.62 -0.72
CA GLN A 26 9.47 -5.93 0.66
C GLN A 26 9.23 -4.64 1.48
N ILE A 27 10.07 -3.63 1.31
CA ILE A 27 9.88 -2.33 1.97
C ILE A 27 8.56 -1.68 1.52
N ILE A 28 8.21 -1.77 0.25
CA ILE A 28 6.92 -1.25 -0.25
C ILE A 28 5.74 -2.04 0.27
N ALA A 29 5.83 -3.34 0.33
CA ALA A 29 4.73 -4.15 0.82
C ALA A 29 4.30 -3.73 2.25
N VAL A 30 5.25 -3.40 3.11
CA VAL A 30 4.99 -2.93 4.48
C VAL A 30 4.87 -1.41 4.54
N GLY A 31 5.86 -0.69 4.03
CA GLY A 31 5.91 0.78 4.08
C GLY A 31 4.84 1.44 3.20
N GLY A 32 4.57 0.87 2.03
CA GLY A 32 3.48 1.32 1.15
C GLY A 32 2.12 1.14 1.81
N PHE A 33 1.89 0.03 2.50
CA PHE A 33 0.65 -0.18 3.25
C PHE A 33 0.44 0.90 4.33
N PHE A 34 1.47 1.23 5.09
CA PHE A 34 1.40 2.35 6.05
C PHE A 34 1.23 3.70 5.35
N GLY A 35 2.00 3.99 4.31
CA GLY A 35 1.95 5.24 3.58
C GLY A 35 0.59 5.48 2.93
N PHE A 36 0.07 4.50 2.19
CA PHE A 36 -1.23 4.60 1.53
C PHE A 36 -2.39 4.60 2.53
N GLY A 37 -2.27 3.79 3.59
CA GLY A 37 -3.22 3.78 4.68
C GLY A 37 -3.25 5.10 5.45
N PHE A 38 -2.09 5.75 5.64
CA PHE A 38 -2.00 7.09 6.23
C PHE A 38 -2.69 8.14 5.35
N ILE A 39 -2.40 8.17 4.04
CA ILE A 39 -3.07 9.06 3.08
C ILE A 39 -4.58 8.87 3.15
N THR A 40 -5.04 7.61 3.12
CA THR A 40 -6.47 7.29 3.19
C THR A 40 -7.09 7.77 4.51
N SER A 41 -6.43 7.50 5.63
CA SER A 41 -6.85 7.94 6.96
C SER A 41 -6.93 9.46 7.05
N TRP A 42 -5.95 10.16 6.47
CA TRP A 42 -5.91 11.61 6.42
C TRP A 42 -7.06 12.18 5.59
N VAL A 43 -7.26 11.69 4.35
CA VAL A 43 -8.29 12.19 3.42
C VAL A 43 -9.71 12.01 3.97
N PHE A 44 -9.98 10.91 4.68
CA PHE A 44 -11.30 10.66 5.28
C PHE A 44 -11.42 11.16 6.71
N GLY A 45 -10.36 11.15 7.50
CA GLY A 45 -10.38 11.53 8.92
C GLY A 45 -10.21 13.01 9.20
N ARG A 46 -9.59 13.76 8.28
CA ARG A 46 -9.27 15.19 8.45
C ARG A 46 -10.50 16.03 8.75
N GLU A 47 -11.59 15.83 8.01
CA GLU A 47 -12.81 16.63 8.14
C GLU A 47 -13.48 16.47 9.51
N TYR A 48 -13.37 15.28 10.10
CA TYR A 48 -13.84 15.05 11.47
C TYR A 48 -12.95 15.77 12.48
N SER A 49 -11.63 15.71 12.30
CA SER A 49 -10.66 16.33 13.20
C SER A 49 -10.70 17.87 13.14
N GLU A 50 -10.88 18.43 11.95
CA GLU A 50 -10.98 19.88 11.73
C GLU A 50 -12.41 20.44 11.91
N ARG A 51 -13.40 19.57 12.16
CA ARG A 51 -14.84 19.92 12.31
C ARG A 51 -15.44 20.59 11.06
N THR A 52 -14.85 20.41 9.89
CA THR A 52 -15.31 20.99 8.61
C THR A 52 -16.35 20.12 7.90
N LEU A 53 -16.68 18.97 8.46
CA LEU A 53 -17.63 18.02 7.88
C LEU A 53 -19.02 18.66 7.64
N LYS A 54 -19.49 19.52 8.56
CA LYS A 54 -20.79 20.20 8.43
C LYS A 54 -20.82 21.13 7.23
N ASP A 55 -19.73 21.84 6.97
CA ASP A 55 -19.62 22.77 5.84
C ASP A 55 -19.62 21.99 4.52
N LEU A 56 -18.94 20.83 4.48
CA LEU A 56 -18.92 19.94 3.33
C LEU A 56 -20.32 19.36 3.03
N LEU A 57 -21.07 19.00 4.06
CA LEU A 57 -22.43 18.45 3.92
C LEU A 57 -23.48 19.51 3.59
N ALA A 58 -23.20 20.79 3.81
CA ALA A 58 -24.05 21.90 3.42
C ALA A 58 -24.01 22.20 1.92
N LEU A 59 -23.03 21.66 1.19
CA LEU A 59 -22.95 21.82 -0.26
C LEU A 59 -24.05 21.04 -0.97
N PRO A 60 -24.65 21.59 -2.05
CA PRO A 60 -25.72 20.95 -2.82
C PRO A 60 -25.17 19.85 -3.77
N ILE A 61 -24.39 18.93 -3.23
CA ILE A 61 -23.79 17.80 -3.96
C ILE A 61 -24.15 16.47 -3.31
N TYR A 62 -24.26 15.44 -4.14
CA TYR A 62 -24.52 14.08 -3.64
C TYR A 62 -23.36 13.59 -2.78
N ARG A 63 -23.64 13.02 -1.62
CA ARG A 63 -22.65 12.43 -0.71
C ARG A 63 -21.80 11.37 -1.39
N THR A 64 -22.38 10.59 -2.31
CA THR A 64 -21.68 9.63 -3.16
C THR A 64 -20.55 10.26 -3.97
N THR A 65 -20.81 11.45 -4.55
CA THR A 65 -19.82 12.19 -5.34
C THR A 65 -18.62 12.60 -4.47
N ILE A 66 -18.84 12.99 -3.23
CA ILE A 66 -17.79 13.33 -2.28
C ILE A 66 -16.90 12.10 -2.01
N VAL A 67 -17.52 10.95 -1.73
CA VAL A 67 -16.79 9.71 -1.45
C VAL A 67 -15.96 9.26 -2.66
N ILE A 68 -16.53 9.32 -3.88
CA ILE A 68 -15.81 8.97 -5.12
C ILE A 68 -14.65 9.94 -5.35
N ALA A 69 -14.85 11.24 -5.16
CA ALA A 69 -13.78 12.24 -5.30
C ALA A 69 -12.63 11.99 -4.33
N LYS A 70 -12.93 11.64 -3.07
CA LYS A 70 -11.91 11.29 -2.07
C LYS A 70 -11.10 10.06 -2.48
N PHE A 71 -11.77 8.99 -2.95
CA PHE A 71 -11.06 7.81 -3.44
C PHE A 71 -10.24 8.11 -4.69
N ALA A 72 -10.71 8.98 -5.59
CA ALA A 72 -9.93 9.42 -6.75
C ALA A 72 -8.65 10.16 -6.34
N VAL A 73 -8.74 11.05 -5.35
CA VAL A 73 -7.57 11.76 -4.79
C VAL A 73 -6.60 10.75 -4.17
N ILE A 74 -7.08 9.81 -3.36
CA ILE A 74 -6.24 8.76 -2.75
C ILE A 74 -5.53 7.96 -3.83
N PHE A 75 -6.26 7.50 -4.85
CA PHE A 75 -5.71 6.74 -5.97
C PHE A 75 -4.58 7.50 -6.66
N ILE A 76 -4.81 8.75 -7.04
CA ILE A 76 -3.82 9.60 -7.72
C ILE A 76 -2.59 9.81 -6.81
N CYS A 77 -2.78 10.15 -5.54
CA CYS A 77 -1.68 10.35 -4.60
C CYS A 77 -0.85 9.08 -4.40
N CYS A 78 -1.49 7.92 -4.26
CA CYS A 78 -0.80 6.65 -4.08
C CYS A 78 -0.01 6.24 -5.32
N ILE A 79 -0.56 6.44 -6.54
CA ILE A 79 0.16 6.17 -7.79
C ILE A 79 1.36 7.10 -7.97
N ILE A 80 1.21 8.39 -7.68
CA ILE A 80 2.35 9.33 -7.74
C ILE A 80 3.41 8.90 -6.74
N LEU A 81 3.03 8.51 -5.53
CA LEU A 81 3.96 8.08 -4.50
C LEU A 81 4.69 6.79 -4.88
N SER A 82 3.99 5.80 -5.47
CA SER A 82 4.62 4.55 -5.93
C SER A 82 5.64 4.82 -7.04
N ILE A 83 5.31 5.65 -8.02
CA ILE A 83 6.24 6.05 -9.10
C ILE A 83 7.47 6.75 -8.52
N LEU A 84 7.29 7.67 -7.57
CA LEU A 84 8.41 8.36 -6.90
C LEU A 84 9.29 7.39 -6.11
N MET A 85 8.70 6.41 -5.42
CA MET A 85 9.45 5.39 -4.71
C MET A 85 10.26 4.51 -5.67
N PHE A 86 9.68 4.10 -6.80
CA PHE A 86 10.40 3.34 -7.83
C PHE A 86 11.54 4.16 -8.45
N ALA A 87 11.30 5.43 -8.78
CA ALA A 87 12.33 6.33 -9.29
C ALA A 87 13.48 6.50 -8.29
N THR A 88 13.16 6.66 -7.00
CA THR A 88 14.15 6.76 -5.92
C THR A 88 14.99 5.48 -5.83
N CYS A 89 14.37 4.31 -6.00
CA CYS A 89 15.07 3.05 -6.07
C CYS A 89 16.14 3.00 -7.16
N ILE A 90 15.79 3.44 -8.37
CA ILE A 90 16.73 3.49 -9.50
C ILE A 90 17.89 4.46 -9.20
N VAL A 91 17.59 5.63 -8.64
CA VAL A 91 18.62 6.62 -8.27
C VAL A 91 19.58 6.04 -7.23
N VAL A 92 19.05 5.42 -6.18
CA VAL A 92 19.87 4.80 -5.12
C VAL A 92 20.72 3.66 -5.67
N GLY A 93 20.14 2.79 -6.51
CA GLY A 93 20.90 1.70 -7.14
C GLY A 93 22.08 2.18 -7.99
N LYS A 94 21.90 3.26 -8.76
CA LYS A 94 22.99 3.90 -9.50
C LYS A 94 24.05 4.53 -8.59
N LEU A 95 23.65 5.18 -7.50
CA LEU A 95 24.58 5.78 -6.54
C LEU A 95 25.41 4.73 -5.78
N VAL A 96 24.85 3.56 -5.54
CA VAL A 96 25.55 2.42 -4.93
C VAL A 96 26.53 1.76 -5.92
N GLY A 97 26.41 2.07 -7.22
CA GLY A 97 27.32 1.55 -8.26
C GLY A 97 26.89 0.16 -8.76
N LEU A 98 25.60 -0.15 -8.74
CA LEU A 98 25.08 -1.35 -9.41
C LEU A 98 25.38 -1.22 -10.92
N GLY A 99 25.68 -2.35 -11.54
CA GLY A 99 26.01 -2.43 -12.98
C GLY A 99 24.92 -1.85 -13.89
N GLU A 100 25.04 -2.07 -15.18
CA GLU A 100 24.08 -1.52 -16.14
C GLU A 100 22.67 -2.10 -15.94
N LEU A 101 21.67 -1.21 -15.82
CA LEU A 101 20.25 -1.57 -15.76
C LEU A 101 19.71 -1.70 -17.18
N THR A 102 19.41 -2.91 -17.59
CA THR A 102 18.77 -3.15 -18.88
C THR A 102 17.33 -2.65 -18.86
N PHE A 103 16.90 -1.94 -19.92
CA PHE A 103 15.56 -1.39 -20.04
C PHE A 103 14.46 -2.46 -19.82
N ASN A 104 14.70 -3.68 -20.30
CA ASN A 104 13.74 -4.79 -20.15
C ASN A 104 13.54 -5.18 -18.68
N ILE A 105 14.62 -5.30 -17.90
CA ILE A 105 14.56 -5.57 -16.45
C ILE A 105 13.83 -4.43 -15.74
N MET A 106 14.15 -3.19 -16.06
CA MET A 106 13.51 -2.01 -15.46
C MET A 106 11.99 -2.03 -15.69
N MET A 107 11.52 -2.36 -16.91
CA MET A 107 10.10 -2.39 -17.23
C MET A 107 9.36 -3.54 -16.54
N ILE A 108 9.96 -4.72 -16.47
CA ILE A 108 9.37 -5.87 -15.76
C ILE A 108 9.20 -5.52 -14.28
N GLU A 109 10.24 -5.00 -13.64
CA GLU A 109 10.20 -4.64 -12.23
C GLU A 109 9.27 -3.44 -11.95
N PHE A 110 9.17 -2.48 -12.87
CA PHE A 110 8.21 -1.38 -12.78
C PHE A 110 6.77 -1.89 -12.76
N VAL A 111 6.40 -2.75 -13.71
CA VAL A 111 5.04 -3.33 -13.78
C VAL A 111 4.74 -4.14 -12.52
N ARG A 112 5.67 -4.96 -12.09
CA ARG A 112 5.55 -5.75 -10.87
C ARG A 112 5.29 -4.88 -9.64
N PHE A 113 6.03 -3.80 -9.52
CA PHE A 113 5.92 -2.83 -8.46
C PHE A 113 4.57 -2.09 -8.46
N GLU A 114 4.15 -1.57 -9.62
CA GLU A 114 2.89 -0.84 -9.75
C GLU A 114 1.67 -1.76 -9.52
N VAL A 115 1.71 -3.01 -9.97
CA VAL A 115 0.62 -3.97 -9.66
C VAL A 115 0.52 -4.24 -8.17
N SER A 116 1.65 -4.43 -7.47
CA SER A 116 1.64 -4.56 -6.01
C SER A 116 1.08 -3.32 -5.32
N ALA A 117 1.46 -2.12 -5.79
CA ALA A 117 0.92 -0.85 -5.29
C ALA A 117 -0.59 -0.73 -5.53
N LEU A 118 -1.09 -1.13 -6.69
CA LEU A 118 -2.53 -1.15 -6.99
C LEU A 118 -3.32 -2.08 -6.06
N LEU A 119 -2.77 -3.25 -5.75
CA LEU A 119 -3.38 -4.18 -4.78
C LEU A 119 -3.43 -3.55 -3.38
N LEU A 120 -2.38 -2.83 -2.97
CA LEU A 120 -2.37 -2.08 -1.71
C LEU A 120 -3.41 -0.96 -1.69
N VAL A 121 -3.54 -0.20 -2.78
CA VAL A 121 -4.56 0.86 -2.91
C VAL A 121 -5.97 0.29 -2.78
N ALA A 122 -6.23 -0.87 -3.39
CA ALA A 122 -7.51 -1.55 -3.24
C ALA A 122 -7.82 -1.88 -1.77
N LEU A 123 -6.81 -2.31 -1.00
CA LEU A 123 -6.94 -2.60 0.44
C LEU A 123 -7.02 -1.35 1.33
N CYS A 124 -6.82 -0.15 0.79
CA CYS A 124 -7.07 1.09 1.53
C CYS A 124 -8.56 1.40 1.70
N THR A 125 -9.45 0.73 0.96
CA THR A 125 -10.90 0.98 1.05
C THR A 125 -11.51 0.60 2.41
N PRO A 126 -11.17 -0.52 3.09
CA PRO A 126 -11.57 -0.76 4.46
C PRO A 126 -11.00 0.25 5.47
N VAL A 127 -9.79 0.77 5.19
CA VAL A 127 -9.15 1.78 6.04
C VAL A 127 -9.97 3.08 6.06
N ALA A 128 -10.52 3.48 4.91
CA ALA A 128 -11.43 4.61 4.80
C ALA A 128 -12.69 4.43 5.67
N TYR A 129 -13.26 3.22 5.72
CA TYR A 129 -14.39 2.93 6.60
C TYR A 129 -14.02 3.12 8.08
N PHE A 130 -12.87 2.61 8.53
CA PHE A 130 -12.42 2.79 9.91
C PHE A 130 -12.16 4.27 10.25
N ALA A 131 -11.69 5.10 9.29
CA ALA A 131 -11.52 6.53 9.48
C ALA A 131 -12.86 7.24 9.75
N ASN A 132 -13.91 6.82 9.04
CA ASN A 132 -15.26 7.36 9.23
C ASN A 132 -15.87 6.94 10.58
N VAL A 133 -15.77 5.65 10.93
CA VAL A 133 -16.29 5.12 12.21
C VAL A 133 -15.55 5.75 13.40
N GLY A 134 -14.23 5.87 13.31
CA GLY A 134 -13.40 6.47 14.33
C GLY A 134 -13.47 8.00 14.41
N ARG A 135 -14.21 8.63 13.49
CA ARG A 135 -14.33 10.09 13.40
C ARG A 135 -12.97 10.81 13.45
N GLY A 136 -11.97 10.25 12.79
CA GLY A 136 -10.60 10.79 12.77
C GLY A 136 -9.60 9.80 12.19
N TYR A 137 -8.33 10.14 12.28
CA TYR A 137 -7.25 9.35 11.68
C TYR A 137 -6.53 8.41 12.67
N MET A 138 -6.78 8.50 13.98
CA MET A 138 -6.09 7.67 14.98
C MET A 138 -6.56 6.21 14.96
N LEU A 139 -7.87 5.97 14.87
CA LEU A 139 -8.41 4.62 14.85
C LEU A 139 -7.93 3.81 13.62
N PRO A 140 -8.01 4.32 12.38
CA PRO A 140 -7.50 3.58 11.24
C PRO A 140 -5.99 3.33 11.32
N LEU A 141 -5.18 4.26 11.84
CA LEU A 141 -3.75 4.04 12.03
C LEU A 141 -3.47 2.90 13.02
N GLY A 142 -4.22 2.84 14.12
CA GLY A 142 -4.15 1.72 15.05
C GLY A 142 -4.52 0.38 14.38
N CYS A 143 -5.58 0.38 13.57
CA CYS A 143 -5.97 -0.80 12.79
C CYS A 143 -4.86 -1.25 11.81
N LEU A 144 -4.19 -0.32 11.12
CA LEU A 144 -3.07 -0.64 10.22
C LEU A 144 -1.94 -1.36 10.96
N ILE A 145 -1.55 -0.88 12.14
CA ILE A 145 -0.52 -1.52 12.95
C ILE A 145 -0.91 -2.95 13.31
N ILE A 146 -2.13 -3.12 13.79
CA ILE A 146 -2.67 -4.43 14.15
C ILE A 146 -2.67 -5.36 12.94
N LEU A 147 -3.14 -4.90 11.78
CA LEU A 147 -3.21 -5.69 10.55
C LEU A 147 -1.82 -6.15 10.08
N VAL A 148 -0.79 -5.29 10.17
CA VAL A 148 0.58 -5.69 9.84
C VAL A 148 1.11 -6.75 10.80
N ILE A 149 0.86 -6.59 12.09
CA ILE A 149 1.26 -7.60 13.08
C ILE A 149 0.56 -8.94 12.79
N PHE A 150 -0.75 -8.91 12.52
CA PHE A 150 -1.50 -10.12 12.14
C PHE A 150 -0.97 -10.75 10.85
N ALA A 151 -0.61 -9.95 9.84
CA ALA A 151 -0.03 -10.45 8.59
C ALA A 151 1.25 -11.26 8.86
N GLN A 152 2.11 -10.80 9.77
CA GLN A 152 3.33 -11.52 10.14
C GLN A 152 3.02 -12.86 10.84
N PHE A 153 2.09 -12.86 11.81
CA PHE A 153 1.70 -14.10 12.49
C PHE A 153 1.08 -15.11 11.54
N ILE A 154 0.18 -14.68 10.66
CA ILE A 154 -0.48 -15.52 9.66
C ILE A 154 0.56 -16.05 8.65
N GLY A 155 1.58 -15.24 8.32
CA GLY A 155 2.70 -15.64 7.49
C GLY A 155 3.47 -16.84 8.09
N VAL A 156 3.78 -16.78 9.38
CA VAL A 156 4.46 -17.88 10.09
C VAL A 156 3.62 -19.17 10.11
N LEU A 157 2.30 -19.05 10.14
CA LEU A 157 1.38 -20.19 10.10
C LEU A 157 1.19 -20.79 8.69
N GLY A 158 1.80 -20.20 7.65
CA GLY A 158 1.64 -20.62 6.25
C GLY A 158 0.28 -20.28 5.64
N LEU A 159 -0.52 -19.45 6.30
CA LEU A 159 -1.85 -19.03 5.86
C LEU A 159 -1.86 -17.65 5.17
N ALA A 160 -0.69 -17.09 4.88
CA ALA A 160 -0.55 -15.78 4.25
C ALA A 160 -1.34 -15.61 2.93
N PRO A 161 -1.45 -16.61 2.03
CA PRO A 161 -2.23 -16.48 0.80
C PRO A 161 -3.72 -16.21 1.02
N TYR A 162 -4.26 -16.55 2.18
CA TYR A 162 -5.68 -16.33 2.53
C TYR A 162 -5.91 -15.02 3.29
N PHE A 163 -4.85 -14.28 3.62
CA PHE A 163 -4.94 -13.02 4.31
C PHE A 163 -4.79 -11.85 3.33
N PRO A 164 -5.84 -11.05 3.05
CA PRO A 164 -5.83 -10.09 1.96
C PRO A 164 -4.68 -9.07 2.05
N TRP A 165 -4.29 -8.64 3.25
CA TRP A 165 -3.20 -7.68 3.43
C TRP A 165 -1.80 -8.26 3.23
N ALA A 166 -1.65 -9.59 3.18
CA ALA A 166 -0.39 -10.22 2.81
C ALA A 166 -0.25 -10.41 1.28
N VAL A 167 -1.36 -10.42 0.55
CA VAL A 167 -1.38 -10.71 -0.90
C VAL A 167 -0.48 -9.79 -1.72
N PRO A 168 -0.43 -8.45 -1.52
CA PRO A 168 0.45 -7.58 -2.30
C PRO A 168 1.95 -7.90 -2.12
N ALA A 169 2.37 -8.29 -0.91
CA ALA A 169 3.73 -8.73 -0.63
C ALA A 169 4.05 -10.05 -1.32
N LEU A 170 3.16 -11.04 -1.16
CA LEU A 170 3.30 -12.35 -1.79
C LEU A 170 3.29 -12.25 -3.33
N TYR A 171 2.45 -11.39 -3.90
CA TYR A 171 2.46 -11.12 -5.34
C TYR A 171 3.82 -10.60 -5.80
N PHE A 172 4.41 -9.69 -5.04
CA PHE A 172 5.73 -9.15 -5.37
C PHE A 172 6.80 -10.23 -5.34
N GLU A 173 6.78 -11.15 -4.37
CA GLU A 173 7.70 -12.27 -4.27
C GLU A 173 7.50 -13.29 -5.38
N GLU A 174 6.25 -13.68 -5.68
CA GLU A 174 5.90 -14.66 -6.71
C GLU A 174 6.27 -14.16 -8.10
N ALA A 175 5.98 -12.92 -8.42
CA ALA A 175 6.41 -12.28 -9.67
C ALA A 175 7.94 -12.20 -9.80
N GLY A 176 8.70 -12.34 -8.69
CA GLY A 176 10.14 -12.50 -8.65
C GLY A 176 10.65 -13.94 -8.76
N GLY A 177 9.74 -14.91 -8.95
CA GLY A 177 10.09 -16.32 -9.11
C GLY A 177 10.13 -17.12 -7.81
N ILE A 178 9.62 -16.57 -6.70
CA ILE A 178 9.49 -17.29 -5.43
C ILE A 178 8.09 -17.87 -5.36
N GLU A 179 7.94 -19.18 -5.20
CA GLU A 179 6.64 -19.81 -5.00
C GLU A 179 6.05 -19.38 -3.65
N THR A 180 4.92 -18.66 -3.68
CA THR A 180 4.28 -18.09 -2.48
C THR A 180 2.96 -18.77 -2.14
N GLY A 181 2.47 -19.66 -3.01
CA GLY A 181 1.20 -20.35 -2.85
C GLY A 181 -0.02 -19.48 -3.11
N LEU A 182 0.15 -18.33 -3.79
CA LEU A 182 -0.97 -17.51 -4.23
C LEU A 182 -1.87 -18.30 -5.19
N SER A 183 -3.15 -18.10 -5.05
CA SER A 183 -4.17 -18.74 -5.87
C SER A 183 -5.24 -17.72 -6.28
N THR A 184 -6.11 -18.10 -7.22
CA THR A 184 -7.28 -17.29 -7.57
C THR A 184 -8.12 -16.92 -6.35
N VAL A 185 -8.17 -17.80 -5.34
CA VAL A 185 -8.89 -17.55 -4.08
C VAL A 185 -8.31 -16.35 -3.32
N SER A 186 -6.99 -16.20 -3.30
CA SER A 186 -6.30 -15.07 -2.65
C SER A 186 -6.76 -13.72 -3.22
N TYR A 187 -6.80 -13.61 -4.54
CA TYR A 187 -7.28 -12.40 -5.24
C TYR A 187 -8.77 -12.16 -5.03
N VAL A 188 -9.59 -13.22 -5.05
CA VAL A 188 -11.03 -13.10 -4.79
C VAL A 188 -11.28 -12.57 -3.37
N ILE A 189 -10.58 -13.07 -2.36
CA ILE A 189 -10.69 -12.59 -0.98
C ILE A 189 -10.29 -11.10 -0.91
N LEU A 190 -9.19 -10.70 -1.57
CA LEU A 190 -8.74 -9.32 -1.63
C LEU A 190 -9.82 -8.41 -2.26
N PHE A 191 -10.36 -8.79 -3.41
CA PHE A 191 -11.38 -8.00 -4.11
C PHE A 191 -12.68 -7.91 -3.30
N ILE A 192 -13.12 -8.99 -2.67
CA ILE A 192 -14.29 -8.97 -1.77
C ILE A 192 -14.05 -8.02 -0.61
N THR A 193 -12.88 -8.09 0.03
CA THR A 193 -12.52 -7.21 1.15
C THR A 193 -12.53 -5.74 0.72
N SER A 194 -11.98 -5.45 -0.46
CA SER A 194 -11.97 -4.09 -1.02
C SER A 194 -13.37 -3.59 -1.38
N ALA A 195 -14.20 -4.44 -1.99
CA ALA A 195 -15.57 -4.10 -2.33
C ALA A 195 -16.44 -3.85 -1.08
N LEU A 196 -16.27 -4.67 -0.04
CA LEU A 196 -16.92 -4.45 1.24
C LEU A 196 -16.48 -3.13 1.89
N GLY A 197 -15.19 -2.79 1.83
CA GLY A 197 -14.67 -1.52 2.31
C GLY A 197 -15.32 -0.32 1.61
N LEU A 198 -15.43 -0.36 0.29
CA LEU A 198 -16.13 0.65 -0.51
C LEU A 198 -17.61 0.74 -0.13
N TYR A 199 -18.29 -0.40 -0.08
CA TYR A 199 -19.72 -0.46 0.23
C TYR A 199 -20.01 0.11 1.62
N PHE A 200 -19.27 -0.30 2.65
CA PHE A 200 -19.48 0.19 4.01
C PHE A 200 -19.12 1.66 4.17
N THR A 201 -18.09 2.15 3.48
CA THR A 201 -17.76 3.58 3.45
C THR A 201 -18.89 4.38 2.84
N GLN A 202 -19.42 3.94 1.69
CA GLN A 202 -20.53 4.58 1.00
C GLN A 202 -21.83 4.55 1.84
N TYR A 203 -22.13 3.40 2.45
CA TYR A 203 -23.29 3.23 3.32
C TYR A 203 -23.22 4.18 4.53
N TRP A 204 -22.04 4.30 5.15
CA TRP A 204 -21.81 5.22 6.27
C TRP A 204 -22.13 6.66 5.89
N TRP A 205 -21.61 7.13 4.77
CA TRP A 205 -21.85 8.49 4.29
C TRP A 205 -23.31 8.77 3.94
N ASN A 206 -24.04 7.78 3.44
CA ASN A 206 -25.43 7.97 3.02
C ASN A 206 -26.45 7.87 4.15
N LYS A 207 -26.20 7.02 5.16
CA LYS A 207 -27.20 6.67 6.16
C LYS A 207 -26.93 7.15 7.57
N VAL A 208 -25.68 7.37 7.95
CA VAL A 208 -25.36 7.78 9.31
C VAL A 208 -25.41 9.31 9.41
N ASP A 209 -26.14 9.81 10.41
CA ASP A 209 -26.15 11.22 10.75
C ASP A 209 -24.76 11.65 11.19
N GLN A 210 -24.20 12.61 10.47
CA GLN A 210 -22.83 13.11 10.64
C GLN A 210 -22.78 14.30 11.62
N THR A 211 -23.70 14.33 12.60
CA THR A 211 -23.79 15.38 13.63
C THR A 211 -22.76 15.20 14.74
#